data_34b77c0b62afddcc6d549b181a2951da
#
_entry.id   34b77c0b62afddcc6d549b181a2951da
#
_cell.length_a   1.000
_cell.length_b   1.000
_cell.length_c   1.000
_cell.angle_alpha   90.00
_cell.angle_beta   90.00
_cell.angle_gamma   90.00
#
_symmetry.space_group_name_H-M   'P 1'
#
loop_
_entity.id
_entity.type
_entity.pdbx_description
1 polymer ?
#
loop_
_entity_poly.entity_id
_entity_poly.type
_entity_poly.pdbx_seq_one_letter_code
_entity_poly.pdbx_strand_id
1 'polypeptide(L)'
;MSLAYWYALLHKKQNDLSRLQTCNGQLTGKQSEFSSNQHLMTEPELTQATWKGTLATRFDDIRIDGILASYQEIQTTQFTNVFSTLSTKMEQIRREIESIRATIARLEADDD
;
A
#
# COMPACT_ATOMS: atom_id res chain seq x y z
N MET A 1 -26.92 -26.01 -5.95
CA MET A 1 -26.66 -24.65 -5.50
C MET A 1 -27.42 -23.66 -6.34
N SER A 2 -27.94 -22.63 -5.72
CA SER A 2 -28.79 -21.68 -6.42
C SER A 2 -27.97 -20.59 -7.10
N LEU A 3 -28.50 -20.07 -8.19
CA LEU A 3 -27.92 -18.89 -8.85
C LEU A 3 -27.85 -17.70 -7.89
N ALA A 4 -28.84 -17.56 -7.02
CA ALA A 4 -28.84 -16.48 -6.04
C ALA A 4 -27.59 -16.51 -5.14
N TYR A 5 -27.17 -17.69 -4.72
CA TYR A 5 -25.94 -17.87 -3.95
C TYR A 5 -24.72 -17.34 -4.71
N TRP A 6 -24.60 -17.73 -5.98
CA TRP A 6 -23.45 -17.37 -6.79
C TRP A 6 -23.43 -15.88 -7.11
N TYR A 7 -24.59 -15.27 -7.37
CA TYR A 7 -24.66 -13.82 -7.58
C TYR A 7 -24.30 -13.05 -6.30
N ALA A 8 -24.75 -13.53 -5.14
CA ALA A 8 -24.40 -12.91 -3.87
C ALA A 8 -22.89 -12.98 -3.62
N LEU A 9 -22.29 -14.13 -3.90
CA LEU A 9 -20.84 -14.30 -3.77
C LEU A 9 -20.07 -13.40 -4.74
N LEU A 10 -20.56 -13.29 -5.98
CA LEU A 10 -19.97 -12.40 -6.97
C LEU A 10 -19.96 -10.95 -6.49
N HIS A 11 -21.10 -10.47 -5.98
CA HIS A 11 -21.20 -9.11 -5.46
C HIS A 11 -20.26 -8.88 -4.28
N LYS A 12 -20.16 -9.87 -3.40
CA LYS A 12 -19.24 -9.79 -2.26
C LYS A 12 -17.80 -9.64 -2.74
N LYS A 13 -17.39 -10.47 -3.69
CA LYS A 13 -16.01 -10.42 -4.22
C LYS A 13 -15.73 -9.11 -4.95
N GLN A 14 -16.70 -8.61 -5.73
CA GLN A 14 -16.56 -7.34 -6.41
C GLN A 14 -16.41 -6.19 -5.42
N ASN A 15 -17.18 -6.23 -4.33
CA ASN A 15 -17.08 -5.23 -3.28
C ASN A 15 -15.73 -5.32 -2.57
N ASP A 16 -15.26 -6.51 -2.28
CA ASP A 16 -13.96 -6.72 -1.65
C ASP A 16 -12.83 -6.17 -2.54
N LEU A 17 -12.91 -6.41 -3.85
CA LEU A 17 -11.93 -5.89 -4.80
C LEU A 17 -11.95 -4.37 -4.82
N SER A 18 -13.13 -3.77 -4.86
CA SER A 18 -13.29 -2.32 -4.84
C SER A 18 -12.68 -1.69 -3.59
N ARG A 19 -12.89 -2.31 -2.45
CA ARG A 19 -12.33 -1.84 -1.18
C ARG A 19 -10.80 -1.92 -1.18
N LEU A 20 -10.23 -2.98 -1.74
CA LEU A 20 -8.78 -3.11 -1.86
C LEU A 20 -8.20 -2.09 -2.83
N GLN A 21 -8.89 -1.81 -3.94
CA GLN A 21 -8.49 -0.78 -4.88
C GLN A 21 -8.48 0.60 -4.22
N THR A 22 -9.49 0.90 -3.42
CA THR A 22 -9.56 2.14 -2.66
C THR A 22 -8.40 2.23 -1.66
N CYS A 23 -8.14 1.16 -0.94
CA CYS A 23 -7.02 1.09 0.00
C CYS A 23 -5.69 1.32 -0.72
N ASN A 24 -5.50 0.71 -1.88
CA ASN A 24 -4.29 0.88 -2.68
C ASN A 24 -4.09 2.34 -3.09
N GLY A 25 -5.18 3.01 -3.50
CA GLY A 25 -5.12 4.43 -3.85
C GLY A 25 -4.77 5.31 -2.66
N GLN A 26 -5.36 5.03 -1.50
CA GLN A 26 -5.06 5.77 -0.28
C GLN A 26 -3.61 5.58 0.15
N LEU A 27 -3.08 4.36 0.05
CA LEU A 27 -1.68 4.09 0.37
C LEU A 27 -0.73 4.78 -0.60
N THR A 28 -1.09 4.85 -1.88
CA THR A 28 -0.31 5.60 -2.86
C THR A 28 -0.22 7.07 -2.47
N GLY A 29 -1.33 7.66 -2.03
CA GLY A 29 -1.35 9.03 -1.53
C GLY A 29 -0.47 9.20 -0.29
N LYS A 30 -0.54 8.26 0.64
CA LYS A 30 0.29 8.29 1.85
C LYS A 30 1.77 8.13 1.53
N GLN A 31 2.11 7.28 0.57
CA GLN A 31 3.49 7.13 0.13
C GLN A 31 4.02 8.45 -0.45
N SER A 32 3.21 9.15 -1.25
CA SER A 32 3.58 10.45 -1.79
C SER A 32 3.82 11.47 -0.69
N GLU A 33 2.93 11.54 0.31
CA GLU A 33 3.10 12.43 1.46
C GLU A 33 4.37 12.08 2.22
N PHE A 34 4.62 10.79 2.42
CA PHE A 34 5.80 10.32 3.12
C PHE A 34 7.07 10.75 2.39
N SER A 35 7.10 10.55 1.06
CA SER A 35 8.24 10.98 0.24
C SER A 35 8.44 12.48 0.28
N SER A 36 7.35 13.25 0.20
CA SER A 36 7.41 14.71 0.23
C SER A 36 7.92 15.25 1.54
N ASN A 37 7.73 14.52 2.64
CA ASN A 37 8.14 14.93 3.98
C ASN A 37 9.53 14.44 4.36
N GLN A 38 10.20 13.71 3.49
CA GLN A 38 11.54 13.17 3.78
C GLN A 38 12.53 14.27 4.19
N HIS A 39 12.44 15.44 3.55
CA HIS A 39 13.33 16.55 3.83
C HIS A 39 13.25 17.01 5.30
N LEU A 40 12.10 16.77 5.96
CA LEU A 40 11.94 17.15 7.37
C LEU A 40 12.86 16.35 8.30
N MET A 41 13.38 15.22 7.84
CA MET A 41 14.31 14.42 8.63
C MET A 41 15.69 15.05 8.75
N THR A 42 16.02 15.97 7.83
CA THR A 42 17.32 16.63 7.79
C THR A 42 17.25 18.15 7.93
N GLU A 43 16.06 18.72 8.02
CA GLU A 43 15.87 20.16 8.17
C GLU A 43 15.32 20.52 9.55
N PRO A 44 15.64 21.68 10.10
CA PRO A 44 16.69 22.57 9.58
C PRO A 44 18.06 21.98 9.80
N GLU A 45 18.97 22.27 8.86
CA GLU A 45 20.36 21.88 9.00
C GLU A 45 21.01 22.66 10.12
N LEU A 46 21.69 21.97 11.05
CA LEU A 46 22.36 22.62 12.14
C LEU A 46 23.76 23.01 11.69
N THR A 47 24.06 24.30 11.80
CA THR A 47 25.36 24.85 11.45
C THR A 47 26.13 25.24 12.69
N GLN A 48 27.42 25.55 12.53
CA GLN A 48 28.24 26.03 13.63
C GLN A 48 27.71 27.35 14.20
N ALA A 49 26.91 28.11 13.42
CA ALA A 49 26.28 29.33 13.90
C ALA A 49 25.12 29.05 14.88
N THR A 50 24.42 27.93 14.71
CA THR A 50 23.29 27.55 15.56
C THR A 50 23.70 26.62 16.70
N TRP A 51 24.74 25.79 16.48
CA TRP A 51 25.30 24.88 17.47
C TRP A 51 26.82 25.00 17.46
N LYS A 52 27.46 24.58 18.52
CA LYS A 52 28.91 24.61 18.58
C LYS A 52 29.51 23.34 17.97
N GLY A 53 30.10 23.47 16.82
CA GLY A 53 31.02 22.55 16.18
C GLY A 53 30.66 21.08 16.27
N THR A 54 31.35 20.33 17.13
CA THR A 54 31.24 18.87 17.24
C THR A 54 29.83 18.40 17.57
N LEU A 55 29.07 19.15 18.40
CA LEU A 55 27.71 18.75 18.77
C LEU A 55 26.77 18.84 17.58
N ALA A 56 26.88 19.89 16.77
CA ALA A 56 26.07 20.03 15.56
C ALA A 56 26.36 18.89 14.58
N THR A 57 27.63 18.56 14.36
CA THR A 57 28.04 17.49 13.48
C THR A 57 27.49 16.14 13.96
N ARG A 58 27.61 15.84 15.24
CA ARG A 58 27.07 14.59 15.81
C ARG A 58 25.57 14.49 15.69
N PHE A 59 24.87 15.59 15.90
CA PHE A 59 23.40 15.58 15.79
C PHE A 59 22.98 15.34 14.35
N ASP A 60 23.64 15.99 13.39
CA ASP A 60 23.33 15.78 11.98
C ASP A 60 23.67 14.36 11.53
N ASP A 61 24.78 13.79 12.01
CA ASP A 61 25.12 12.42 11.72
C ASP A 61 24.06 11.44 12.21
N ILE A 62 23.53 11.65 13.44
CA ILE A 62 22.45 10.83 13.98
C ILE A 62 21.20 10.95 13.13
N ARG A 63 20.86 12.14 12.66
CA ARG A 63 19.71 12.37 11.79
C ARG A 63 19.87 11.66 10.46
N ILE A 64 21.05 11.77 9.85
CA ILE A 64 21.31 11.19 8.53
C ILE A 64 21.47 9.68 8.62
N ASP A 65 22.36 9.20 9.51
CA ASP A 65 22.69 7.79 9.59
C ASP A 65 21.61 6.95 10.26
N GLY A 66 20.84 7.55 11.17
CA GLY A 66 19.80 6.86 11.91
C GLY A 66 18.40 7.15 11.38
N ILE A 67 17.93 8.38 11.56
CA ILE A 67 16.53 8.74 11.31
C ILE A 67 16.23 8.72 9.81
N LEU A 68 17.08 9.33 8.99
CA LEU A 68 16.87 9.37 7.55
C LEU A 68 16.93 7.98 6.95
N ALA A 69 17.91 7.16 7.36
CA ALA A 69 18.05 5.79 6.86
C ALA A 69 16.81 4.96 7.21
N SER A 70 16.29 5.08 8.44
CA SER A 70 15.06 4.39 8.84
C SER A 70 13.84 4.88 8.06
N TYR A 71 13.76 6.17 7.81
CA TYR A 71 12.68 6.77 7.01
C TYR A 71 12.69 6.22 5.59
N GLN A 72 13.88 6.15 4.98
CA GLN A 72 14.04 5.62 3.63
C GLN A 72 13.72 4.12 3.57
N GLU A 73 14.03 3.36 4.61
CA GLU A 73 13.66 1.95 4.68
C GLU A 73 12.14 1.78 4.67
N ILE A 74 11.40 2.58 5.44
CA ILE A 74 9.94 2.55 5.41
C ILE A 74 9.45 2.88 4.00
N GLN A 75 10.00 3.92 3.40
CA GLN A 75 9.59 4.40 2.08
C GLN A 75 9.83 3.36 0.99
N THR A 76 10.98 2.69 1.00
CA THR A 76 11.36 1.76 -0.08
C THR A 76 10.93 0.32 0.20
N THR A 77 11.10 -0.17 1.41
CA THR A 77 10.88 -1.58 1.73
C THR A 77 9.48 -1.84 2.25
N GLN A 78 9.03 -1.10 3.24
CA GLN A 78 7.74 -1.41 3.87
C GLN A 78 6.56 -1.07 2.99
N PHE A 79 6.58 0.10 2.32
CA PHE A 79 5.52 0.43 1.36
C PHE A 79 5.49 -0.58 0.21
N THR A 80 6.66 -0.96 -0.31
CA THR A 80 6.75 -1.94 -1.39
C THR A 80 6.13 -3.27 -0.96
N ASN A 81 6.42 -3.73 0.25
CA ASN A 81 5.87 -4.99 0.77
C ASN A 81 4.35 -4.93 0.90
N VAL A 82 3.81 -3.81 1.39
CA VAL A 82 2.36 -3.65 1.51
C VAL A 82 1.71 -3.63 0.14
N PHE A 83 2.25 -2.88 -0.82
CA PHE A 83 1.72 -2.84 -2.19
C PHE A 83 1.77 -4.22 -2.84
N SER A 84 2.84 -4.96 -2.64
CA SER A 84 2.96 -6.32 -3.17
C SER A 84 1.87 -7.24 -2.60
N THR A 85 1.63 -7.17 -1.30
CA THR A 85 0.59 -7.96 -0.65
C THR A 85 -0.80 -7.60 -1.17
N LEU A 86 -1.09 -6.30 -1.34
CA LEU A 86 -2.36 -5.83 -1.89
C LEU A 86 -2.55 -6.31 -3.33
N SER A 87 -1.51 -6.19 -4.14
CA SER A 87 -1.54 -6.62 -5.53
C SER A 87 -1.83 -8.12 -5.65
N THR A 88 -1.17 -8.93 -4.83
CA THR A 88 -1.39 -10.38 -4.80
C THR A 88 -2.83 -10.71 -4.40
N LYS A 89 -3.36 -10.03 -3.38
CA LYS A 89 -4.72 -10.28 -2.93
C LYS A 89 -5.76 -9.85 -3.98
N MET A 90 -5.55 -8.71 -4.61
CA MET A 90 -6.43 -8.25 -5.68
C MET A 90 -6.43 -9.21 -6.87
N GLU A 91 -5.26 -9.72 -7.24
CA GLU A 91 -5.13 -10.70 -8.30
C GLU A 91 -5.89 -11.99 -7.97
N GLN A 92 -5.76 -12.45 -6.74
CA GLN A 92 -6.48 -13.62 -6.25
C GLN A 92 -8.00 -13.42 -6.36
N ILE A 93 -8.49 -12.26 -5.94
CA ILE A 93 -9.93 -11.95 -5.98
C ILE A 93 -10.42 -11.87 -7.43
N ARG A 94 -9.63 -11.29 -8.33
CA ARG A 94 -9.99 -11.25 -9.77
C ARG A 94 -10.16 -12.66 -10.33
N ARG A 95 -9.27 -13.59 -9.98
CA ARG A 95 -9.40 -14.99 -10.40
C ARG A 95 -10.64 -15.64 -9.81
N GLU A 96 -10.95 -15.38 -8.55
CA GLU A 96 -12.17 -15.88 -7.93
C GLU A 96 -13.42 -15.34 -8.62
N ILE A 97 -13.42 -14.07 -8.99
CA ILE A 97 -14.52 -13.43 -9.73
C ILE A 97 -14.72 -14.12 -11.09
N GLU A 98 -13.64 -14.37 -11.83
CA GLU A 98 -13.71 -15.07 -13.10
C GLU A 98 -14.28 -16.48 -12.95
N SER A 99 -13.83 -17.19 -11.94
CA SER A 99 -14.33 -18.53 -11.64
C SER A 99 -15.82 -18.53 -11.30
N ILE A 100 -16.26 -17.56 -10.50
CA ILE A 100 -17.66 -17.41 -10.13
C ILE A 100 -18.51 -17.08 -11.36
N ARG A 101 -18.05 -16.17 -12.19
CA ARG A 101 -18.76 -15.81 -13.44
C ARG A 101 -18.89 -17.02 -14.37
N ALA A 102 -17.86 -17.82 -14.49
CA ALA A 102 -17.91 -19.04 -15.30
C ALA A 102 -18.93 -20.04 -14.73
N THR A 103 -19.00 -20.17 -13.41
CA THR A 103 -19.98 -21.03 -12.76
C THR A 103 -21.39 -20.51 -13.00
N ILE A 104 -21.62 -19.21 -12.88
CA ILE A 104 -22.92 -18.60 -13.13
C ILE A 104 -23.34 -18.85 -14.58
N ALA A 105 -22.45 -18.62 -15.52
CA ALA A 105 -22.76 -18.82 -16.95
C ALA A 105 -23.15 -20.28 -17.22
N ARG A 106 -22.44 -21.23 -16.62
CA ARG A 106 -22.76 -22.65 -16.75
C ARG A 106 -24.14 -22.98 -16.17
N LEU A 107 -24.44 -22.46 -14.98
CA LEU A 107 -25.72 -22.70 -14.32
C LEU A 107 -26.89 -22.07 -15.08
N GLU A 108 -26.68 -20.88 -15.63
CA GLU A 108 -27.71 -20.22 -16.46
C GLU A 108 -27.97 -20.99 -17.74
N ALA A 109 -26.93 -21.54 -18.36
CA ALA A 109 -27.08 -22.37 -19.56
C ALA A 109 -27.83 -23.68 -19.24
N ASP A 110 -27.58 -24.27 -18.08
CA ASP A 110 -28.26 -25.52 -17.66
C ASP A 110 -29.74 -25.29 -17.33
N ASP A 111 -30.12 -24.06 -16.96
CA ASP A 111 -31.52 -23.71 -16.68
C ASP A 111 -32.36 -23.54 -17.94
N ASP A 112 -31.75 -23.34 -19.09
CA ASP A 112 -32.43 -23.25 -20.39
C ASP A 112 -32.71 -24.63 -20.94
#